data_729b408ccf974f91edebe231766ab797
#
_entry.id   729b408ccf974f91edebe231766ab797
#
_cell.length_a   1.000
_cell.length_b   1.000
_cell.length_c   1.000
_cell.angle_alpha   90.00
_cell.angle_beta   90.00
_cell.angle_gamma   90.00
#
_symmetry.space_group_name_H-M   'P 1'
#
loop_
_entity.id
_entity.type
_entity.pdbx_description
1 polymer ?
#
loop_
_entity_poly.entity_id
_entity_poly.type
_entity_poly.pdbx_seq_one_letter_code
_entity_poly.pdbx_strand_id
1 'polypeptide(L)'
;DANGMKVSSIGSYYGKIEITDDFEPHFEGFKNTVEVAKILEAKYIRLFSFYFTKGESYEEYRPEVMRRVRAMAEYSKERGVLCCHENERGIYGDIPERCLDLHKELGDVIGGIFDPANYILNGVDILPAYELLEPYITYMHVKDAIGAEETVVPAGHGDAHFDELIRRFNKKEGERFLSVEPHLKVFDALKTIERDDSLSLKMDKFTYPDNNASFAAAVNGIKEVVARVKTLRYGIIGVGNMGSAHLGYYLDGLIPEMVLTAIADIDPAKLERAEKKCHDRSCEIKCFDSAEALIDSGEVDAVIVA
;
A
#
# COMPACT_ATOMS: atom_id res chain seq x y z
N ASP A 1 -6.89 -9.74 -25.43
CA ASP A 1 -6.98 -8.49 -26.17
C ASP A 1 -5.75 -8.23 -27.07
N ALA A 2 -5.83 -7.24 -27.96
CA ALA A 2 -4.78 -6.96 -28.94
C ALA A 2 -3.44 -6.48 -28.30
N ASN A 3 -3.47 -6.06 -27.01
CA ASN A 3 -2.32 -5.53 -26.28
C ASN A 3 -1.86 -6.45 -25.12
N GLY A 4 -2.44 -7.64 -25.00
CA GLY A 4 -2.12 -8.60 -23.92
C GLY A 4 -2.53 -8.14 -22.51
N MET A 5 -3.38 -7.11 -22.38
CA MET A 5 -3.86 -6.64 -21.08
C MET A 5 -4.95 -7.53 -20.52
N LYS A 6 -5.00 -7.66 -19.20
CA LYS A 6 -6.04 -8.35 -18.46
C LYS A 6 -6.72 -7.40 -17.49
N VAL A 7 -8.00 -7.62 -17.20
CA VAL A 7 -8.71 -6.89 -16.16
C VAL A 7 -8.44 -7.58 -14.83
N SER A 8 -7.79 -6.89 -13.90
CA SER A 8 -7.50 -7.41 -12.56
C SER A 8 -8.72 -7.36 -11.65
N SER A 9 -9.41 -6.22 -11.63
CA SER A 9 -10.56 -5.97 -10.76
C SER A 9 -11.52 -4.96 -11.38
N ILE A 10 -12.78 -4.99 -10.92
CA ILE A 10 -13.77 -3.95 -11.20
C ILE A 10 -13.78 -2.96 -10.03
N GLY A 11 -13.45 -1.69 -10.28
CA GLY A 11 -13.53 -0.60 -9.32
C GLY A 11 -14.98 -0.14 -9.15
N SER A 12 -15.78 -0.91 -8.41
CA SER A 12 -17.18 -0.58 -8.18
C SER A 12 -17.36 0.41 -7.03
N TYR A 13 -18.55 1.00 -6.96
CA TYR A 13 -18.99 1.89 -5.86
C TYR A 13 -19.99 1.21 -4.92
N TYR A 14 -20.24 -0.09 -5.08
CA TYR A 14 -21.23 -0.80 -4.26
C TYR A 14 -20.81 -0.83 -2.80
N GLY A 15 -21.79 -0.47 -1.94
CA GLY A 15 -21.57 -0.15 -0.53
C GLY A 15 -21.35 1.34 -0.24
N LYS A 16 -21.32 2.24 -1.24
CA LYS A 16 -21.30 3.70 -1.08
C LYS A 16 -22.72 4.30 -1.12
N ILE A 17 -23.62 3.76 -0.32
CA ILE A 17 -24.95 4.33 0.01
C ILE A 17 -25.07 4.41 1.52
N GLU A 18 -26.04 5.19 2.03
CA GLU A 18 -26.33 5.19 3.47
C GLU A 18 -26.81 3.81 3.93
N ILE A 19 -26.42 3.44 5.15
CA ILE A 19 -26.88 2.16 5.74
C ILE A 19 -28.40 2.09 5.88
N THR A 20 -29.07 3.24 5.95
CA THR A 20 -30.52 3.39 6.05
C THR A 20 -31.24 3.37 4.70
N ASP A 21 -30.51 3.49 3.58
CA ASP A 21 -31.11 3.46 2.25
C ASP A 21 -31.63 2.05 1.90
N ASP A 22 -32.61 1.98 0.97
CA ASP A 22 -33.10 0.71 0.44
C ASP A 22 -32.00 -0.07 -0.26
N PHE A 23 -31.73 -1.27 0.24
CA PHE A 23 -30.65 -2.11 -0.26
C PHE A 23 -31.01 -2.83 -1.57
N GLU A 24 -32.26 -3.14 -1.82
CA GLU A 24 -32.65 -4.00 -2.95
C GLU A 24 -32.26 -3.42 -4.32
N PRO A 25 -32.55 -2.14 -4.65
CA PRO A 25 -32.12 -1.57 -5.91
C PRO A 25 -30.60 -1.56 -6.07
N HIS A 26 -29.86 -1.32 -4.96
CA HIS A 26 -28.41 -1.33 -4.92
C HIS A 26 -27.85 -2.72 -5.19
N PHE A 27 -28.46 -3.76 -4.60
CA PHE A 27 -28.06 -5.14 -4.80
C PHE A 27 -28.38 -5.65 -6.22
N GLU A 28 -29.54 -5.28 -6.80
CA GLU A 28 -29.83 -5.60 -8.21
C GLU A 28 -28.80 -4.97 -9.16
N GLY A 29 -28.42 -3.72 -8.93
CA GLY A 29 -27.35 -3.09 -9.70
C GLY A 29 -26.01 -3.81 -9.54
N PHE A 30 -25.68 -4.26 -8.34
CA PHE A 30 -24.47 -5.04 -8.07
C PHE A 30 -24.43 -6.37 -8.85
N LYS A 31 -25.56 -7.07 -8.95
CA LYS A 31 -25.64 -8.32 -9.74
C LYS A 31 -25.24 -8.12 -11.20
N ASN A 32 -25.61 -6.99 -11.81
CA ASN A 32 -25.17 -6.66 -13.17
C ASN A 32 -23.65 -6.46 -13.23
N THR A 33 -23.05 -5.87 -12.20
CA THR A 33 -21.58 -5.69 -12.14
C THR A 33 -20.86 -7.03 -12.05
N VAL A 34 -21.42 -8.02 -11.35
CA VAL A 34 -20.87 -9.38 -11.32
C VAL A 34 -20.88 -10.01 -12.73
N GLU A 35 -21.94 -9.84 -13.51
CA GLU A 35 -21.98 -10.33 -14.89
C GLU A 35 -20.95 -9.61 -15.79
N VAL A 36 -20.75 -8.30 -15.60
CA VAL A 36 -19.69 -7.56 -16.30
C VAL A 36 -18.30 -8.10 -15.92
N ALA A 37 -18.07 -8.37 -14.64
CA ALA A 37 -16.80 -8.95 -14.17
C ALA A 37 -16.51 -10.30 -14.84
N LYS A 38 -17.51 -11.16 -14.98
CA LYS A 38 -17.40 -12.46 -15.67
C LYS A 38 -17.06 -12.29 -17.16
N ILE A 39 -17.73 -11.36 -17.86
CA ILE A 39 -17.47 -11.08 -19.28
C ILE A 39 -16.02 -10.59 -19.47
N LEU A 40 -15.51 -9.77 -18.55
CA LEU A 40 -14.17 -9.22 -18.59
C LEU A 40 -13.11 -10.15 -17.98
N GLU A 41 -13.51 -11.33 -17.50
CA GLU A 41 -12.64 -12.29 -16.79
C GLU A 41 -11.91 -11.66 -15.59
N ALA A 42 -12.54 -10.64 -14.96
CA ALA A 42 -12.01 -10.00 -13.76
C ALA A 42 -12.20 -10.92 -12.55
N LYS A 43 -11.13 -11.10 -11.79
CA LYS A 43 -11.15 -11.99 -10.59
C LYS A 43 -11.80 -11.33 -9.39
N TYR A 44 -11.80 -9.98 -9.33
CA TYR A 44 -12.16 -9.23 -8.14
C TYR A 44 -13.14 -8.10 -8.46
N ILE A 45 -14.00 -7.80 -7.48
CA ILE A 45 -14.86 -6.61 -7.46
C ILE A 45 -14.61 -5.88 -6.15
N ARG A 46 -14.31 -4.57 -6.21
CA ARG A 46 -14.21 -3.73 -5.03
C ARG A 46 -15.59 -3.51 -4.41
N LEU A 47 -15.68 -3.58 -3.08
CA LEU A 47 -16.84 -3.23 -2.27
C LEU A 47 -16.48 -2.26 -1.16
N PHE A 48 -17.51 -1.56 -0.66
CA PHE A 48 -17.48 -0.73 0.53
C PHE A 48 -18.51 -1.21 1.57
N SER A 49 -18.51 -0.63 2.76
CA SER A 49 -19.32 -1.10 3.90
C SER A 49 -20.29 -0.05 4.43
N PHE A 50 -20.90 0.70 3.54
CA PHE A 50 -21.98 1.66 3.74
C PHE A 50 -21.60 2.92 4.54
N TYR A 51 -22.15 4.06 4.13
CA TYR A 51 -22.01 5.32 4.86
C TYR A 51 -22.95 5.37 6.05
N PHE A 52 -22.55 6.16 7.03
CA PHE A 52 -23.30 6.46 8.25
C PHE A 52 -23.59 7.96 8.32
N THR A 53 -24.83 8.31 8.65
CA THR A 53 -25.18 9.68 8.98
C THR A 53 -24.47 10.08 10.28
N LYS A 54 -23.98 11.31 10.37
CA LYS A 54 -23.27 11.80 11.53
C LYS A 54 -24.09 11.62 12.80
N GLY A 55 -23.53 10.88 13.76
CA GLY A 55 -24.15 10.58 15.06
C GLY A 55 -24.86 9.23 15.14
N GLU A 56 -24.91 8.46 14.04
CA GLU A 56 -25.35 7.07 14.07
C GLU A 56 -24.29 6.17 14.69
N SER A 57 -24.73 5.07 15.32
CA SER A 57 -23.85 4.10 15.97
C SER A 57 -23.41 3.01 14.99
N TYR A 58 -22.11 2.85 14.82
CA TYR A 58 -21.54 1.73 14.05
C TYR A 58 -21.94 0.38 14.64
N GLU A 59 -22.03 0.28 15.96
CA GLU A 59 -22.39 -0.94 16.68
C GLU A 59 -23.86 -1.32 16.44
N GLU A 60 -24.75 -0.35 16.40
CA GLU A 60 -26.16 -0.55 16.15
C GLU A 60 -26.42 -1.12 14.75
N TYR A 61 -25.75 -0.55 13.75
CA TYR A 61 -25.91 -0.99 12.35
C TYR A 61 -25.01 -2.14 11.93
N ARG A 62 -24.06 -2.56 12.77
CA ARG A 62 -23.15 -3.67 12.45
C ARG A 62 -23.86 -4.91 11.88
N PRO A 63 -24.97 -5.41 12.46
CA PRO A 63 -25.67 -6.58 11.92
C PRO A 63 -26.17 -6.37 10.49
N GLU A 64 -26.66 -5.19 10.17
CA GLU A 64 -27.16 -4.85 8.84
C GLU A 64 -26.01 -4.67 7.83
N VAL A 65 -24.90 -4.06 8.22
CA VAL A 65 -23.68 -4.01 7.41
C VAL A 65 -23.23 -5.42 7.03
N MET A 66 -23.07 -6.29 8.03
CA MET A 66 -22.65 -7.68 7.81
C MET A 66 -23.60 -8.43 6.90
N ARG A 67 -24.90 -8.26 7.08
CA ARG A 67 -25.93 -8.89 6.23
C ARG A 67 -25.81 -8.44 4.77
N ARG A 68 -25.68 -7.13 4.53
CA ARG A 68 -25.63 -6.57 3.16
C ARG A 68 -24.32 -6.93 2.46
N VAL A 69 -23.17 -6.77 3.14
CA VAL A 69 -21.86 -7.13 2.57
C VAL A 69 -21.81 -8.63 2.27
N ARG A 70 -22.31 -9.46 3.19
CA ARG A 70 -22.40 -10.93 2.99
C ARG A 70 -23.22 -11.27 1.76
N ALA A 71 -24.41 -10.68 1.62
CA ALA A 71 -25.29 -10.95 0.47
C ALA A 71 -24.60 -10.65 -0.87
N MET A 72 -23.88 -9.53 -0.98
CA MET A 72 -23.12 -9.19 -2.18
C MET A 72 -21.93 -10.14 -2.38
N ALA A 73 -21.16 -10.41 -1.33
CA ALA A 73 -19.96 -11.23 -1.43
C ALA A 73 -20.27 -12.69 -1.78
N GLU A 74 -21.28 -13.29 -1.14
CA GLU A 74 -21.70 -14.67 -1.44
C GLU A 74 -22.25 -14.78 -2.87
N TYR A 75 -23.11 -13.85 -3.29
CA TYR A 75 -23.65 -13.82 -4.65
C TYR A 75 -22.54 -13.80 -5.71
N SER A 76 -21.51 -12.99 -5.48
CA SER A 76 -20.37 -12.86 -6.37
C SER A 76 -19.47 -14.10 -6.35
N LYS A 77 -19.17 -14.63 -5.15
CA LYS A 77 -18.32 -15.82 -4.98
C LYS A 77 -18.91 -17.07 -5.65
N GLU A 78 -20.22 -17.27 -5.52
CA GLU A 78 -20.95 -18.37 -6.22
C GLU A 78 -20.80 -18.31 -7.75
N ARG A 79 -20.45 -17.12 -8.28
CA ARG A 79 -20.23 -16.87 -9.72
C ARG A 79 -18.78 -16.79 -10.12
N GLY A 80 -17.88 -17.17 -9.20
CA GLY A 80 -16.45 -17.25 -9.43
C GLY A 80 -15.70 -15.90 -9.37
N VAL A 81 -16.32 -14.85 -8.80
CA VAL A 81 -15.70 -13.53 -8.62
C VAL A 81 -15.62 -13.20 -7.13
N LEU A 82 -14.44 -12.88 -6.62
CA LEU A 82 -14.25 -12.53 -5.21
C LEU A 82 -14.47 -11.02 -5.02
N CYS A 83 -15.34 -10.68 -4.07
CA CYS A 83 -15.44 -9.30 -3.58
C CYS A 83 -14.28 -8.96 -2.65
N CYS A 84 -13.75 -7.74 -2.77
CA CYS A 84 -12.71 -7.22 -1.87
C CYS A 84 -13.18 -5.91 -1.26
N HIS A 85 -13.19 -5.84 0.07
CA HIS A 85 -13.56 -4.64 0.82
C HIS A 85 -12.40 -3.66 0.85
N GLU A 86 -12.64 -2.41 0.48
CA GLU A 86 -11.70 -1.30 0.63
C GLU A 86 -12.01 -0.49 1.88
N ASN A 87 -10.98 -0.18 2.67
CA ASN A 87 -11.08 0.79 3.74
C ASN A 87 -11.29 2.20 3.18
N GLU A 88 -12.31 2.89 3.67
CA GLU A 88 -12.70 4.22 3.21
C GLU A 88 -13.20 5.05 4.38
N ARG A 89 -13.06 6.37 4.30
CA ARG A 89 -13.54 7.29 5.35
C ARG A 89 -15.08 7.33 5.39
N GLY A 90 -15.63 7.27 6.60
CA GLY A 90 -17.07 7.44 6.85
C GLY A 90 -17.96 6.23 6.55
N ILE A 91 -17.36 5.08 6.20
CA ILE A 91 -18.07 3.80 6.12
C ILE A 91 -17.78 2.94 7.36
N TYR A 92 -18.45 1.79 7.51
CA TYR A 92 -18.17 0.89 8.65
C TYR A 92 -16.67 0.56 8.77
N GLY A 93 -16.05 0.14 7.68
CA GLY A 93 -14.64 -0.23 7.61
C GLY A 93 -13.70 0.95 7.36
N ASP A 94 -13.81 2.02 8.11
CA ASP A 94 -12.95 3.20 8.00
C ASP A 94 -11.71 3.14 8.92
N ILE A 95 -11.68 2.21 9.89
CA ILE A 95 -10.53 1.93 10.75
C ILE A 95 -10.15 0.44 10.69
N PRO A 96 -8.87 0.10 11.01
CA PRO A 96 -8.37 -1.28 10.89
C PRO A 96 -9.17 -2.30 11.70
N GLU A 97 -9.60 -1.94 12.91
CA GLU A 97 -10.34 -2.84 13.79
C GLU A 97 -11.70 -3.23 13.21
N ARG A 98 -12.42 -2.29 12.55
CA ARG A 98 -13.69 -2.58 11.89
C ARG A 98 -13.50 -3.33 10.57
N CYS A 99 -12.42 -3.08 9.83
CA CYS A 99 -12.03 -3.94 8.71
C CYS A 99 -11.75 -5.37 9.15
N LEU A 100 -11.01 -5.54 10.27
CA LEU A 100 -10.77 -6.86 10.86
C LEU A 100 -12.07 -7.55 11.29
N ASP A 101 -13.01 -6.81 11.88
CA ASP A 101 -14.32 -7.33 12.25
C ASP A 101 -15.09 -7.85 11.04
N LEU A 102 -15.11 -7.11 9.91
CA LEU A 102 -15.67 -7.57 8.64
C LEU A 102 -15.04 -8.89 8.19
N HIS A 103 -13.71 -8.97 8.18
CA HIS A 103 -13.02 -10.17 7.74
C HIS A 103 -13.23 -11.38 8.66
N LYS A 104 -13.27 -11.15 9.98
CA LYS A 104 -13.56 -12.23 10.95
C LYS A 104 -14.98 -12.77 10.83
N GLU A 105 -15.95 -11.88 10.62
CA GLU A 105 -17.36 -12.25 10.50
C GLU A 105 -17.66 -12.93 9.16
N LEU A 106 -17.09 -12.43 8.06
CA LEU A 106 -17.42 -12.88 6.71
C LEU A 106 -16.52 -14.03 6.24
N GLY A 107 -15.34 -14.18 6.81
CA GLY A 107 -14.43 -15.27 6.47
C GLY A 107 -13.91 -15.18 5.03
N ASP A 108 -13.90 -16.33 4.36
CA ASP A 108 -13.33 -16.50 3.02
C ASP A 108 -14.25 -16.04 1.87
N VAL A 109 -15.42 -15.46 2.18
CA VAL A 109 -16.31 -14.92 1.15
C VAL A 109 -15.89 -13.53 0.70
N ILE A 110 -14.99 -12.87 1.42
CA ILE A 110 -14.52 -11.52 1.13
C ILE A 110 -12.99 -11.42 1.27
N GLY A 111 -12.34 -10.74 0.34
CA GLY A 111 -10.95 -10.31 0.44
C GLY A 111 -10.83 -8.86 0.91
N GLY A 112 -9.61 -8.42 1.19
CA GLY A 112 -9.31 -7.04 1.58
C GLY A 112 -8.53 -6.28 0.51
N ILE A 113 -8.84 -5.01 0.37
CA ILE A 113 -8.02 -4.01 -0.32
C ILE A 113 -7.43 -3.12 0.75
N PHE A 114 -6.12 -2.96 0.74
CA PHE A 114 -5.45 -2.04 1.65
C PHE A 114 -5.16 -0.74 0.90
N ASP A 115 -5.86 0.34 1.26
CA ASP A 115 -5.58 1.70 0.78
C ASP A 115 -4.90 2.50 1.90
N PRO A 116 -3.58 2.74 1.79
CA PRO A 116 -2.86 3.45 2.85
C PRO A 116 -3.30 4.91 2.99
N ALA A 117 -3.57 5.61 1.89
CA ALA A 117 -3.92 7.02 1.95
C ALA A 117 -5.26 7.27 2.66
N ASN A 118 -6.25 6.39 2.46
CA ASN A 118 -7.52 6.48 3.16
C ASN A 118 -7.34 6.35 4.68
N TYR A 119 -6.44 5.48 5.13
CA TYR A 119 -6.08 5.37 6.55
C TYR A 119 -5.34 6.61 7.07
N ILE A 120 -4.32 7.10 6.33
CA ILE A 120 -3.57 8.30 6.70
C ILE A 120 -4.49 9.50 6.88
N LEU A 121 -5.38 9.74 5.91
CA LEU A 121 -6.36 10.83 5.94
C LEU A 121 -7.42 10.66 7.05
N ASN A 122 -7.56 9.46 7.60
CA ASN A 122 -8.38 9.16 8.77
C ASN A 122 -7.57 9.14 10.09
N GLY A 123 -6.30 9.53 10.07
CA GLY A 123 -5.44 9.62 11.25
C GLY A 123 -4.94 8.28 11.78
N VAL A 124 -4.93 7.23 10.96
CA VAL A 124 -4.51 5.87 11.31
C VAL A 124 -3.03 5.66 11.00
N ASP A 125 -2.32 5.02 11.91
CA ASP A 125 -0.93 4.58 11.70
C ASP A 125 -0.89 3.36 10.76
N ILE A 126 -0.09 3.46 9.71
CA ILE A 126 -0.10 2.50 8.60
C ILE A 126 0.53 1.16 8.95
N LEU A 127 1.66 1.13 9.62
CA LEU A 127 2.37 -0.13 9.86
C LEU A 127 1.61 -1.06 10.82
N PRO A 128 1.06 -0.58 11.95
CA PRO A 128 0.17 -1.39 12.80
C PRO A 128 -1.11 -1.82 12.07
N ALA A 129 -1.72 -0.92 11.26
CA ALA A 129 -2.90 -1.26 10.47
C ALA A 129 -2.62 -2.39 9.47
N TYR A 130 -1.48 -2.31 8.76
CA TYR A 130 -1.06 -3.34 7.83
C TYR A 130 -0.80 -4.67 8.55
N GLU A 131 -0.08 -4.67 9.67
CA GLU A 131 0.21 -5.86 10.47
C GLU A 131 -1.07 -6.58 10.91
N LEU A 132 -2.08 -5.80 11.37
CA LEU A 132 -3.37 -6.33 11.78
C LEU A 132 -4.15 -6.99 10.63
N LEU A 133 -4.07 -6.41 9.43
CA LEU A 133 -4.89 -6.81 8.28
C LEU A 133 -4.14 -7.68 7.25
N GLU A 134 -2.82 -7.82 7.37
CA GLU A 134 -1.98 -8.53 6.40
C GLU A 134 -2.54 -9.90 5.97
N PRO A 135 -3.09 -10.76 6.87
CA PRO A 135 -3.63 -12.06 6.45
C PRO A 135 -4.79 -11.97 5.46
N TYR A 136 -5.51 -10.85 5.47
CA TYR A 136 -6.76 -10.64 4.69
C TYR A 136 -6.54 -9.84 3.41
N ILE A 137 -5.39 -9.17 3.25
CA ILE A 137 -5.12 -8.32 2.09
C ILE A 137 -4.98 -9.17 0.83
N THR A 138 -5.86 -8.96 -0.13
CA THR A 138 -5.81 -9.58 -1.46
C THR A 138 -4.95 -8.77 -2.41
N TYR A 139 -5.12 -7.44 -2.43
CA TYR A 139 -4.28 -6.51 -3.18
C TYR A 139 -4.25 -5.14 -2.49
N MET A 140 -3.37 -4.26 -2.96
CA MET A 140 -3.24 -2.93 -2.40
C MET A 140 -3.52 -1.85 -3.44
N HIS A 141 -4.12 -0.76 -2.99
CA HIS A 141 -4.14 0.49 -3.75
C HIS A 141 -2.81 1.24 -3.59
N VAL A 142 -2.37 1.83 -4.67
CA VAL A 142 -1.22 2.72 -4.70
C VAL A 142 -1.74 4.14 -4.66
N LYS A 143 -1.91 4.63 -3.44
CA LYS A 143 -2.32 5.99 -3.11
C LYS A 143 -1.61 6.39 -1.83
N ASP A 144 -0.81 7.45 -1.86
CA ASP A 144 -0.04 7.94 -0.73
C ASP A 144 -0.53 9.32 -0.30
N ALA A 145 -0.33 9.67 0.95
CA ALA A 145 -0.77 10.95 1.49
C ALA A 145 0.19 11.44 2.59
N ILE A 146 0.22 12.76 2.79
CA ILE A 146 0.83 13.40 3.94
C ILE A 146 -0.31 13.78 4.89
N GLY A 147 -0.40 13.08 6.03
CA GLY A 147 -1.51 13.24 6.98
C GLY A 147 -1.60 14.64 7.58
N ALA A 148 -0.46 15.22 7.96
CA ALA A 148 -0.40 16.57 8.52
C ALA A 148 -0.82 17.68 7.54
N GLU A 149 -0.72 17.44 6.24
CA GLU A 149 -1.10 18.37 5.17
C GLU A 149 -2.47 18.04 4.56
N GLU A 150 -3.07 16.90 4.93
CA GLU A 150 -4.28 16.33 4.31
C GLU A 150 -4.19 16.29 2.77
N THR A 151 -3.01 15.90 2.26
CA THR A 151 -2.68 15.99 0.82
C THR A 151 -2.28 14.64 0.27
N VAL A 152 -2.87 14.24 -0.87
CA VAL A 152 -2.46 13.06 -1.63
C VAL A 152 -1.22 13.38 -2.45
N VAL A 153 -0.25 12.46 -2.43
CA VAL A 153 1.06 12.62 -3.11
C VAL A 153 1.40 11.34 -3.88
N PRO A 154 2.37 11.37 -4.81
CA PRO A 154 2.86 10.15 -5.43
C PRO A 154 3.40 9.15 -4.41
N ALA A 155 3.26 7.86 -4.68
CA ALA A 155 3.73 6.81 -3.79
C ALA A 155 5.22 6.97 -3.43
N GLY A 156 5.54 6.83 -2.15
CA GLY A 156 6.88 7.03 -1.58
C GLY A 156 7.24 8.47 -1.23
N HIS A 157 6.30 9.41 -1.37
CA HIS A 157 6.46 10.81 -0.98
C HIS A 157 5.59 11.21 0.21
N GLY A 158 4.81 10.28 0.76
CA GLY A 158 3.92 10.48 1.90
C GLY A 158 4.24 9.57 3.08
N ASP A 159 3.24 9.42 3.95
CA ASP A 159 3.33 8.71 5.22
C ASP A 159 2.93 7.22 5.11
N ALA A 160 2.71 6.70 3.88
CA ALA A 160 2.26 5.31 3.68
C ALA A 160 3.35 4.25 3.93
N HIS A 161 4.60 4.63 4.05
CA HIS A 161 5.72 3.69 4.21
C HIS A 161 5.78 2.63 3.10
N PHE A 162 5.55 3.03 1.83
CA PHE A 162 5.44 2.09 0.70
C PHE A 162 6.63 1.16 0.54
N ASP A 163 7.85 1.59 0.88
CA ASP A 163 9.02 0.70 0.83
C ASP A 163 8.83 -0.54 1.74
N GLU A 164 8.32 -0.33 2.96
CA GLU A 164 8.06 -1.42 3.90
C GLU A 164 6.82 -2.24 3.50
N LEU A 165 5.74 -1.57 3.09
CA LEU A 165 4.53 -2.25 2.63
C LEU A 165 4.84 -3.20 1.45
N ILE A 166 5.61 -2.74 0.46
CA ILE A 166 5.99 -3.58 -0.68
C ILE A 166 6.90 -4.73 -0.27
N ARG A 167 7.86 -4.52 0.66
CA ARG A 167 8.69 -5.62 1.17
C ARG A 167 7.84 -6.70 1.84
N ARG A 168 6.91 -6.31 2.70
CA ARG A 168 6.00 -7.26 3.38
C ARG A 168 5.07 -7.95 2.38
N PHE A 169 4.42 -7.18 1.52
CA PHE A 169 3.48 -7.71 0.54
C PHE A 169 4.15 -8.69 -0.44
N ASN A 170 5.41 -8.47 -0.81
CA ASN A 170 6.18 -9.37 -1.66
C ASN A 170 6.50 -10.73 -1.00
N LYS A 171 6.43 -10.86 0.33
CA LYS A 171 6.60 -12.13 1.04
C LYS A 171 5.38 -13.04 0.97
N LYS A 172 4.21 -12.51 0.61
CA LYS A 172 2.99 -13.32 0.46
C LYS A 172 3.11 -14.25 -0.74
N GLU A 173 2.65 -15.49 -0.58
CA GLU A 173 2.56 -16.44 -1.67
C GLU A 173 1.40 -16.12 -2.63
N GLY A 174 1.47 -16.62 -3.86
CA GLY A 174 0.43 -16.49 -4.87
C GLY A 174 0.50 -15.23 -5.71
N GLU A 175 -0.53 -15.02 -6.52
CA GLU A 175 -0.65 -13.84 -7.39
C GLU A 175 -0.98 -12.60 -6.58
N ARG A 176 -0.24 -11.54 -6.81
CA ARG A 176 -0.40 -10.24 -6.14
C ARG A 176 -0.38 -9.14 -7.17
N PHE A 177 -1.16 -8.10 -6.94
CA PHE A 177 -1.09 -6.92 -7.79
C PHE A 177 -1.28 -5.63 -6.97
N LEU A 178 -0.87 -4.54 -7.58
CA LEU A 178 -1.04 -3.19 -7.09
C LEU A 178 -1.95 -2.45 -8.06
N SER A 179 -2.94 -1.76 -7.54
CA SER A 179 -3.84 -0.93 -8.35
C SER A 179 -3.53 0.54 -8.10
N VAL A 180 -3.09 1.26 -9.14
CA VAL A 180 -2.79 2.69 -9.02
C VAL A 180 -4.09 3.48 -8.99
N GLU A 181 -4.32 4.20 -7.88
CA GLU A 181 -5.45 5.08 -7.67
C GLU A 181 -4.92 6.51 -7.44
N PRO A 182 -4.66 7.28 -8.52
CA PRO A 182 -3.76 8.43 -8.45
C PRO A 182 -4.27 9.60 -7.62
N HIS A 183 -5.53 9.92 -7.62
CA HIS A 183 -6.16 11.08 -6.91
C HIS A 183 -5.25 12.34 -6.79
N LEU A 184 -4.27 12.50 -7.69
CA LEU A 184 -3.32 13.61 -7.69
C LEU A 184 -3.84 14.86 -8.39
N LYS A 185 -5.02 14.77 -9.01
CA LYS A 185 -5.72 15.87 -9.64
C LYS A 185 -7.22 15.67 -9.51
N VAL A 186 -7.90 16.70 -9.01
CA VAL A 186 -9.37 16.69 -8.93
C VAL A 186 -9.96 16.86 -10.34
N PHE A 187 -10.88 16.00 -10.72
CA PHE A 187 -11.70 16.12 -11.92
C PHE A 187 -13.19 16.00 -11.58
N ASP A 188 -14.04 16.61 -12.42
CA ASP A 188 -15.46 16.79 -12.06
C ASP A 188 -16.22 15.48 -11.78
N ALA A 189 -15.81 14.36 -12.38
CA ALA A 189 -16.42 13.06 -12.11
C ALA A 189 -16.17 12.55 -10.66
N LEU A 190 -15.03 12.90 -10.03
CA LEU A 190 -14.77 12.55 -8.62
C LEU A 190 -15.74 13.26 -7.69
N LYS A 191 -16.09 14.52 -7.97
CA LYS A 191 -17.03 15.31 -7.16
C LYS A 191 -18.44 14.69 -7.08
N THR A 192 -18.80 13.85 -8.06
CA THR A 192 -20.13 13.18 -8.08
C THR A 192 -20.14 11.86 -7.34
N ILE A 193 -18.96 11.26 -7.10
CA ILE A 193 -18.80 9.93 -6.48
C ILE A 193 -18.44 10.06 -5.00
N GLU A 194 -17.70 11.10 -4.64
CA GLU A 194 -17.25 11.37 -3.28
C GLU A 194 -18.14 12.40 -2.62
N ARG A 195 -18.72 12.05 -1.45
CA ARG A 195 -19.62 12.93 -0.68
C ARG A 195 -18.89 13.99 0.13
N ASP A 196 -17.57 13.90 0.26
CA ASP A 196 -16.81 14.77 1.13
C ASP A 196 -16.18 15.92 0.33
N ASP A 197 -16.80 17.12 0.41
CA ASP A 197 -16.24 18.37 -0.11
C ASP A 197 -14.89 18.75 0.57
N SER A 198 -14.52 18.10 1.69
CA SER A 198 -13.24 18.31 2.37
C SER A 198 -12.05 17.69 1.62
N LEU A 199 -12.32 16.79 0.68
CA LEU A 199 -11.36 16.32 -0.30
C LEU A 199 -11.08 17.32 -1.44
N SER A 200 -11.48 18.59 -1.28
CA SER A 200 -10.81 19.67 -1.99
C SER A 200 -9.37 19.75 -1.48
N LEU A 201 -8.63 18.73 -1.87
CA LEU A 201 -7.25 18.47 -1.57
C LEU A 201 -6.46 19.77 -1.71
N LYS A 202 -5.82 20.20 -0.65
CA LYS A 202 -4.81 21.26 -0.70
C LYS A 202 -3.63 20.74 -1.54
N MET A 203 -3.82 20.73 -2.87
CA MET A 203 -2.88 20.14 -3.83
C MET A 203 -1.78 21.12 -4.24
N ASP A 204 -1.34 21.99 -3.33
CA ASP A 204 -0.39 23.06 -3.65
C ASP A 204 1.03 22.56 -3.89
N LYS A 205 1.39 21.36 -3.39
CA LYS A 205 2.76 20.84 -3.44
C LYS A 205 3.08 20.10 -4.75
N PHE A 206 2.10 19.42 -5.33
CA PHE A 206 2.22 18.67 -6.58
C PHE A 206 1.16 19.15 -7.57
N THR A 207 1.55 20.02 -8.48
CA THR A 207 0.68 20.53 -9.54
C THR A 207 0.98 19.83 -10.85
N TYR A 208 -0.06 19.38 -11.53
CA TYR A 208 0.04 18.69 -12.82
C TYR A 208 -0.75 19.42 -13.90
N PRO A 209 -0.20 19.59 -15.11
CA PRO A 209 -0.87 20.33 -16.18
C PRO A 209 -2.18 19.63 -16.62
N ASP A 210 -2.20 18.31 -16.61
CA ASP A 210 -3.34 17.50 -17.05
C ASP A 210 -3.41 16.15 -16.32
N ASN A 211 -4.45 15.37 -16.62
CA ASN A 211 -4.67 14.05 -16.01
C ASN A 211 -3.61 13.02 -16.44
N ASN A 212 -3.06 13.12 -17.64
CA ASN A 212 -2.01 12.20 -18.10
C ASN A 212 -0.73 12.41 -17.30
N ALA A 213 -0.35 13.67 -17.06
CA ALA A 213 0.82 13.99 -16.24
C ALA A 213 0.64 13.53 -14.80
N SER A 214 -0.54 13.71 -14.19
CA SER A 214 -0.81 13.24 -12.83
C SER A 214 -0.79 11.72 -12.74
N PHE A 215 -1.38 11.02 -13.70
CA PHE A 215 -1.34 9.57 -13.76
C PHE A 215 0.09 9.04 -13.97
N ALA A 216 0.86 9.66 -14.86
CA ALA A 216 2.26 9.32 -15.08
C ALA A 216 3.10 9.49 -13.79
N ALA A 217 2.86 10.57 -13.03
CA ALA A 217 3.53 10.78 -11.74
C ALA A 217 3.19 9.69 -10.72
N ALA A 218 1.92 9.30 -10.62
CA ALA A 218 1.51 8.20 -9.72
C ALA A 218 2.18 6.86 -10.10
N VAL A 219 2.21 6.54 -11.40
CA VAL A 219 2.87 5.32 -11.91
C VAL A 219 4.37 5.35 -11.68
N ASN A 220 5.01 6.49 -11.90
CA ASN A 220 6.45 6.63 -11.69
C ASN A 220 6.81 6.52 -10.21
N GLY A 221 6.05 7.12 -9.30
CA GLY A 221 6.27 6.99 -7.86
C GLY A 221 6.32 5.54 -7.40
N ILE A 222 5.33 4.72 -7.76
CA ILE A 222 5.36 3.31 -7.37
C ILE A 222 6.47 2.51 -8.08
N LYS A 223 6.81 2.83 -9.32
CA LYS A 223 7.95 2.21 -10.01
C LYS A 223 9.27 2.48 -9.30
N GLU A 224 9.49 3.70 -8.82
CA GLU A 224 10.66 4.08 -8.04
C GLU A 224 10.71 3.33 -6.70
N VAL A 225 9.57 3.24 -5.98
CA VAL A 225 9.47 2.43 -4.75
C VAL A 225 9.84 0.97 -5.04
N VAL A 226 9.22 0.35 -6.05
CA VAL A 226 9.49 -1.05 -6.41
C VAL A 226 10.95 -1.26 -6.80
N ALA A 227 11.56 -0.31 -7.50
CA ALA A 227 12.99 -0.37 -7.85
C ALA A 227 13.88 -0.33 -6.61
N ARG A 228 13.60 0.58 -5.65
CA ARG A 228 14.34 0.65 -4.37
C ARG A 228 14.19 -0.63 -3.53
N VAL A 229 12.96 -1.17 -3.46
CA VAL A 229 12.68 -2.38 -2.68
C VAL A 229 13.33 -3.63 -3.27
N LYS A 230 13.49 -3.68 -4.59
CA LYS A 230 14.18 -4.79 -5.27
C LYS A 230 15.69 -4.75 -5.06
N THR A 231 16.27 -3.59 -4.75
CA THR A 231 17.69 -3.46 -4.51
C THR A 231 18.04 -4.11 -3.17
N LEU A 232 18.92 -5.12 -3.19
CA LEU A 232 19.37 -5.81 -1.98
C LEU A 232 20.20 -4.87 -1.11
N ARG A 233 19.74 -4.63 0.13
CA ARG A 233 20.52 -3.90 1.15
C ARG A 233 21.52 -4.86 1.77
N TYR A 234 22.78 -4.52 1.76
CA TYR A 234 23.80 -5.37 2.38
C TYR A 234 24.70 -4.63 3.34
N GLY A 235 25.26 -5.38 4.28
CA GLY A 235 26.28 -4.91 5.21
C GLY A 235 27.60 -5.60 5.01
N ILE A 236 28.69 -4.94 5.41
CA ILE A 236 30.03 -5.54 5.47
C ILE A 236 30.42 -5.70 6.94
N ILE A 237 30.65 -6.95 7.36
CA ILE A 237 31.19 -7.29 8.68
C ILE A 237 32.68 -7.54 8.54
N GLY A 238 33.48 -6.70 9.21
CA GLY A 238 34.93 -6.68 9.10
C GLY A 238 35.38 -5.76 7.95
N VAL A 239 35.83 -4.54 8.25
CA VAL A 239 36.39 -3.59 7.27
C VAL A 239 37.93 -3.57 7.29
N GLY A 240 38.52 -4.75 7.46
CA GLY A 240 39.93 -5.02 7.25
C GLY A 240 40.34 -4.93 5.76
N ASN A 241 41.35 -5.69 5.35
CA ASN A 241 41.83 -5.64 3.97
C ASN A 241 40.73 -6.07 2.96
N MET A 242 40.08 -7.21 3.19
CA MET A 242 39.03 -7.72 2.28
C MET A 242 37.77 -6.87 2.33
N GLY A 243 37.27 -6.53 3.50
CA GLY A 243 36.09 -5.69 3.62
C GLY A 243 36.28 -4.30 3.04
N SER A 244 37.48 -3.71 3.19
CA SER A 244 37.83 -2.45 2.52
C SER A 244 37.88 -2.56 1.00
N ALA A 245 38.24 -3.72 0.44
CA ALA A 245 38.17 -3.98 -1.00
C ALA A 245 36.70 -4.07 -1.48
N HIS A 246 35.83 -4.80 -0.77
CA HIS A 246 34.40 -4.86 -1.05
C HIS A 246 33.73 -3.48 -0.97
N LEU A 247 34.08 -2.68 0.06
CA LEU A 247 33.66 -1.30 0.16
C LEU A 247 34.12 -0.47 -1.05
N GLY A 248 35.34 -0.69 -1.53
CA GLY A 248 35.86 -0.05 -2.73
C GLY A 248 35.04 -0.38 -3.96
N TYR A 249 34.75 -1.65 -4.20
CA TYR A 249 33.93 -2.11 -5.34
C TYR A 249 32.56 -1.46 -5.35
N TYR A 250 31.92 -1.32 -4.20
CA TYR A 250 30.63 -0.62 -4.08
C TYR A 250 30.77 0.86 -4.44
N LEU A 251 31.71 1.56 -3.82
CA LEU A 251 31.94 2.99 -4.05
C LEU A 251 32.37 3.33 -5.49
N ASP A 252 32.95 2.38 -6.20
CA ASP A 252 33.32 2.51 -7.61
C ASP A 252 32.17 2.12 -8.56
N GLY A 253 30.98 1.78 -8.01
CA GLY A 253 29.78 1.46 -8.79
C GLY A 253 29.82 0.10 -9.50
N LEU A 254 30.65 -0.82 -9.03
CA LEU A 254 30.80 -2.15 -9.64
C LEU A 254 29.72 -3.16 -9.19
N ILE A 255 28.84 -2.78 -8.25
CA ILE A 255 27.77 -3.62 -7.70
C ILE A 255 26.44 -2.84 -7.74
N PRO A 256 25.88 -2.57 -8.94
CA PRO A 256 24.72 -1.69 -9.07
C PRO A 256 23.40 -2.31 -8.56
N GLU A 257 23.34 -3.64 -8.39
CA GLU A 257 22.14 -4.35 -7.94
C GLU A 257 21.99 -4.38 -6.41
N MET A 258 22.99 -3.88 -5.67
CA MET A 258 23.01 -3.89 -4.22
C MET A 258 23.28 -2.49 -3.67
N VAL A 259 22.73 -2.19 -2.49
CA VAL A 259 23.03 -0.96 -1.75
C VAL A 259 23.72 -1.30 -0.45
N LEU A 260 24.89 -0.75 -0.22
CA LEU A 260 25.57 -0.81 1.07
C LEU A 260 24.89 0.15 2.04
N THR A 261 24.30 -0.40 3.09
CA THR A 261 23.58 0.38 4.11
C THR A 261 24.27 0.40 5.46
N ALA A 262 25.14 -0.58 5.73
CA ALA A 262 25.79 -0.69 7.03
C ALA A 262 27.17 -1.35 6.96
N ILE A 263 28.01 -1.01 7.93
CA ILE A 263 29.30 -1.68 8.16
C ILE A 263 29.46 -2.01 9.65
N ALA A 264 30.18 -3.09 9.95
CA ALA A 264 30.56 -3.41 11.31
C ALA A 264 32.04 -3.81 11.39
N ASP A 265 32.72 -3.37 12.43
CA ASP A 265 34.05 -3.86 12.84
C ASP A 265 34.25 -3.64 14.36
N ILE A 266 34.96 -4.53 15.01
CA ILE A 266 35.31 -4.39 16.43
C ILE A 266 36.40 -3.34 16.68
N ASP A 267 37.10 -2.90 15.62
CA ASP A 267 38.15 -1.88 15.69
C ASP A 267 37.57 -0.51 15.29
N PRO A 268 37.39 0.43 16.26
CA PRO A 268 36.83 1.75 15.97
C PRO A 268 37.62 2.54 14.93
N ALA A 269 38.96 2.36 14.87
CA ALA A 269 39.78 3.08 13.91
C ALA A 269 39.57 2.63 12.46
N LYS A 270 39.11 1.37 12.25
CA LYS A 270 38.75 0.88 10.95
C LYS A 270 37.35 1.39 10.54
N LEU A 271 36.39 1.43 11.49
CA LEU A 271 35.08 2.02 11.25
C LEU A 271 35.19 3.48 10.83
N GLU A 272 35.90 4.28 11.58
CA GLU A 272 36.10 5.72 11.27
C GLU A 272 36.71 5.94 9.87
N ARG A 273 37.68 5.12 9.48
CA ARG A 273 38.28 5.22 8.12
C ARG A 273 37.27 4.81 7.03
N ALA A 274 36.48 3.79 7.26
CA ALA A 274 35.48 3.33 6.30
C ALA A 274 34.34 4.33 6.16
N GLU A 275 33.82 4.85 7.27
CA GLU A 275 32.79 5.89 7.33
C GLU A 275 33.23 7.14 6.58
N LYS A 276 34.45 7.63 6.85
CA LYS A 276 35.03 8.78 6.14
C LYS A 276 35.10 8.52 4.63
N LYS A 277 35.52 7.33 4.20
CA LYS A 277 35.61 6.96 2.78
C LYS A 277 34.24 6.96 2.11
N CYS A 278 33.18 6.54 2.82
CA CYS A 278 31.80 6.62 2.35
C CYS A 278 31.32 8.06 2.26
N HIS A 279 31.55 8.86 3.30
CA HIS A 279 31.17 10.26 3.34
C HIS A 279 31.81 11.06 2.19
N ASP A 280 33.11 10.84 1.91
CA ASP A 280 33.84 11.50 0.82
C ASP A 280 33.27 11.18 -0.57
N ARG A 281 32.49 10.11 -0.70
CA ARG A 281 31.78 9.66 -1.92
C ARG A 281 30.26 9.87 -1.86
N SER A 282 29.77 10.67 -0.90
CA SER A 282 28.33 10.93 -0.68
C SER A 282 27.51 9.66 -0.47
N CYS A 283 28.11 8.66 0.17
CA CYS A 283 27.47 7.42 0.55
C CYS A 283 27.15 7.46 2.06
N GLU A 284 25.87 7.43 2.41
CA GLU A 284 25.43 7.35 3.80
C GLU A 284 25.33 5.89 4.23
N ILE A 285 26.00 5.55 5.34
CA ILE A 285 25.98 4.21 5.93
C ILE A 285 25.84 4.30 7.45
N LYS A 286 25.33 3.23 8.07
CA LYS A 286 25.34 3.06 9.51
C LYS A 286 26.53 2.23 9.95
N CYS A 287 27.17 2.64 11.05
CA CYS A 287 28.32 1.95 11.62
C CYS A 287 27.93 1.21 12.90
N PHE A 288 28.40 -0.01 13.08
CA PHE A 288 28.15 -0.87 14.21
C PHE A 288 29.47 -1.41 14.77
N ASP A 289 29.57 -1.56 16.09
CA ASP A 289 30.74 -2.09 16.79
C ASP A 289 30.80 -3.62 16.90
N SER A 290 29.75 -4.29 16.44
CA SER A 290 29.65 -5.75 16.43
C SER A 290 28.85 -6.27 15.25
N ALA A 291 29.10 -7.53 14.86
CA ALA A 291 28.36 -8.23 13.83
C ALA A 291 26.89 -8.42 14.21
N GLU A 292 26.65 -8.78 15.46
CA GLU A 292 25.33 -9.01 16.02
C GLU A 292 24.49 -7.73 15.95
N ALA A 293 25.04 -6.59 16.39
CA ALA A 293 24.35 -5.30 16.33
C ALA A 293 23.97 -4.91 14.90
N LEU A 294 24.83 -5.19 13.93
CA LEU A 294 24.52 -4.94 12.52
C LEU A 294 23.41 -5.86 12.01
N ILE A 295 23.48 -7.16 12.30
CA ILE A 295 22.49 -8.16 11.84
C ILE A 295 21.11 -7.86 12.45
N ASP A 296 21.06 -7.54 13.72
CA ASP A 296 19.81 -7.29 14.45
C ASP A 296 19.22 -5.88 14.19
N SER A 297 19.96 -5.02 13.49
CA SER A 297 19.55 -3.63 13.25
C SER A 297 18.36 -3.47 12.32
N GLY A 298 18.06 -4.47 11.48
CA GLY A 298 17.08 -4.36 10.39
C GLY A 298 17.52 -3.50 9.20
N GLU A 299 18.79 -3.04 9.19
CA GLU A 299 19.35 -2.19 8.11
C GLU A 299 19.79 -2.97 6.88
N VAL A 300 19.92 -4.29 6.98
CA VAL A 300 20.47 -5.16 5.95
C VAL A 300 19.57 -6.35 5.66
N ASP A 301 19.56 -6.79 4.41
CA ASP A 301 18.90 -8.00 3.94
C ASP A 301 19.93 -9.15 3.79
N ALA A 302 21.21 -8.81 3.66
CA ALA A 302 22.33 -9.74 3.58
C ALA A 302 23.60 -9.12 4.17
N VAL A 303 24.58 -9.96 4.50
CA VAL A 303 25.89 -9.50 4.97
C VAL A 303 27.02 -10.19 4.21
N ILE A 304 28.11 -9.46 3.98
CA ILE A 304 29.41 -9.97 3.57
C ILE A 304 30.29 -10.00 4.81
N VAL A 305 30.78 -11.18 5.16
CA VAL A 305 31.74 -11.36 6.26
C VAL A 305 33.14 -11.43 5.65
N ALA A 306 34.03 -10.50 6.03
CA ALA A 306 35.35 -10.29 5.42
C ALA A 306 36.50 -10.23 6.44
#